data_26bd2f8bbc3013d321302eab49b6be24
#
_entry.id   26bd2f8bbc3013d321302eab49b6be24
#
_cell.length_a   1.000
_cell.length_b   1.000
_cell.length_c   1.000
_cell.angle_alpha   90.00
_cell.angle_beta   90.00
_cell.angle_gamma   90.00
#
_symmetry.space_group_name_H-M   'P 1'
#
loop_
_entity.id
_entity.type
_entity.pdbx_description
1 polymer ?
#
loop_
_entity_poly.entity_id
_entity_poly.type
_entity_poly.pdbx_seq_one_letter_code
_entity_poly.pdbx_strand_id
1 'polypeptide(L)'
;LQPEGDFVYQFQQHTAYQMETDLDGDDQTIEVSMFDNHYVKVRKSDVLQYFDGEKESYLLVYAVNEAEKTVKQIKKIPTVWSTITSSAIYDADSNHIFGMCGHVKDSEDKRRGMNYEFDYDTEELINQFSIKSYYYRASEMKIDWNDLAAAMEIKDNYIMGELYQPVKATWFFWQKKPEQVLEDGEITLHLTGQVLY
;
A
#
# COMPACT_ATOMS: atom_id res chain seq x y z
N LEU A 1 -1.21 25.58 -2.12
CA LEU A 1 -2.14 25.31 -3.23
C LEU A 1 -3.55 25.72 -2.81
N GLN A 2 -4.32 26.23 -3.72
CA GLN A 2 -5.71 26.62 -3.51
C GLN A 2 -6.61 25.44 -3.92
N PRO A 3 -7.48 24.92 -3.03
CA PRO A 3 -8.37 23.82 -3.38
C PRO A 3 -9.47 24.26 -4.36
N GLU A 4 -9.84 23.36 -5.24
CA GLU A 4 -10.92 23.51 -6.21
C GLU A 4 -12.00 22.45 -5.98
N GLY A 5 -13.28 22.86 -6.16
CA GLY A 5 -14.43 21.98 -6.00
C GLY A 5 -14.62 21.48 -4.57
N ASP A 6 -15.20 20.29 -4.45
CA ASP A 6 -15.35 19.59 -3.18
C ASP A 6 -14.01 18.98 -2.78
N PHE A 7 -13.34 19.59 -1.82
CA PHE A 7 -12.02 19.21 -1.40
C PHE A 7 -11.99 18.93 0.10
N VAL A 8 -11.48 17.76 0.47
CA VAL A 8 -11.25 17.38 1.87
C VAL A 8 -9.75 17.31 2.13
N TYR A 9 -9.30 18.07 3.14
CA TYR A 9 -7.89 18.04 3.52
C TYR A 9 -7.50 16.68 4.09
N GLN A 10 -6.32 16.23 3.73
CA GLN A 10 -5.69 15.06 4.33
C GLN A 10 -5.14 15.39 5.72
N PHE A 11 -5.14 14.38 6.60
CA PHE A 11 -4.61 14.48 7.95
C PHE A 11 -3.63 13.35 8.26
N GLN A 12 -2.35 13.69 8.44
CA GLN A 12 -1.25 12.74 8.64
C GLN A 12 -1.11 11.74 7.50
N GLN A 13 -1.02 12.26 6.29
CA GLN A 13 -0.81 11.44 5.10
C GLN A 13 0.52 10.67 5.16
N HIS A 14 0.50 9.50 4.56
CA HIS A 14 1.68 8.69 4.29
C HIS A 14 1.77 8.37 2.81
N THR A 15 3.01 8.14 2.34
CA THR A 15 3.28 7.56 1.04
C THR A 15 2.63 8.36 -0.09
N ALA A 16 3.03 9.62 -0.25
CA ALA A 16 2.65 10.43 -1.41
C ALA A 16 3.55 10.08 -2.60
N TYR A 17 2.94 9.74 -3.73
CA TYR A 17 3.61 9.45 -5.00
C TYR A 17 3.08 10.33 -6.11
N GLN A 18 3.99 10.92 -6.87
CA GLN A 18 3.63 11.46 -8.17
C GLN A 18 3.41 10.30 -9.13
N MET A 19 2.29 10.31 -9.83
CA MET A 19 1.91 9.30 -10.80
C MET A 19 2.39 9.73 -12.19
N GLU A 20 2.64 8.76 -13.06
CA GLU A 20 3.01 9.02 -14.47
C GLU A 20 1.77 9.04 -15.39
N THR A 21 0.63 8.62 -14.88
CA THR A 21 -0.62 8.50 -15.64
C THR A 21 -1.47 9.73 -15.45
N ASP A 22 -1.87 10.35 -16.55
CA ASP A 22 -2.88 11.39 -16.57
C ASP A 22 -4.27 10.76 -16.29
N LEU A 23 -4.85 11.07 -15.16
CA LEU A 23 -6.12 10.51 -14.69
C LEU A 23 -7.29 11.49 -14.76
N ASP A 24 -7.03 12.78 -14.94
CA ASP A 24 -8.08 13.79 -15.05
C ASP A 24 -8.23 14.36 -16.47
N GLY A 25 -7.32 14.01 -17.38
CA GLY A 25 -7.35 14.42 -18.78
C GLY A 25 -6.83 15.84 -19.02
N ASP A 26 -6.09 16.41 -18.05
CA ASP A 26 -5.48 17.73 -18.14
C ASP A 26 -3.95 17.62 -18.09
N ASP A 27 -3.30 17.82 -19.22
CA ASP A 27 -1.83 17.75 -19.36
C ASP A 27 -1.06 18.85 -18.60
N GLN A 28 -1.77 19.77 -17.95
CA GLN A 28 -1.18 20.84 -17.12
C GLN A 28 -1.15 20.47 -15.64
N THR A 29 -1.76 19.36 -15.27
CA THR A 29 -1.75 18.83 -13.90
C THR A 29 -0.76 17.69 -13.74
N ILE A 30 -0.41 17.42 -12.50
CA ILE A 30 0.28 16.20 -12.08
C ILE A 30 -0.58 15.48 -11.05
N GLU A 31 -0.72 14.19 -11.20
CA GLU A 31 -1.46 13.39 -10.24
C GLU A 31 -0.55 12.93 -9.10
N VAL A 32 -1.10 13.02 -7.89
CA VAL A 32 -0.44 12.57 -6.67
C VAL A 32 -1.35 11.65 -5.90
N SER A 33 -0.98 10.38 -5.80
CA SER A 33 -1.65 9.45 -4.90
C SER A 33 -1.07 9.54 -3.49
N MET A 34 -1.91 9.35 -2.49
CA MET A 34 -1.47 9.30 -1.10
C MET A 34 -2.45 8.52 -0.22
N PHE A 35 -1.94 7.98 0.86
CA PHE A 35 -2.76 7.41 1.90
C PHE A 35 -3.02 8.47 2.98
N ASP A 36 -4.28 8.81 3.19
CA ASP A 36 -4.70 9.68 4.28
C ASP A 36 -5.09 8.85 5.50
N ASN A 37 -4.27 8.87 6.52
CA ASN A 37 -4.58 8.20 7.79
C ASN A 37 -5.78 8.84 8.50
N HIS A 38 -6.13 10.04 8.12
CA HIS A 38 -7.23 10.83 8.66
C HIS A 38 -7.23 10.86 10.19
N TYR A 39 -6.04 11.11 10.74
CA TYR A 39 -5.81 11.10 12.17
C TYR A 39 -5.27 12.44 12.66
N VAL A 40 -6.02 13.11 13.51
CA VAL A 40 -5.60 14.37 14.12
C VAL A 40 -5.10 14.12 15.53
N LYS A 41 -3.78 14.24 15.71
CA LYS A 41 -3.12 14.17 17.00
C LYS A 41 -2.95 15.54 17.67
N VAL A 42 -3.09 16.60 16.91
CA VAL A 42 -2.78 17.97 17.36
C VAL A 42 -4.02 18.64 17.93
N ARG A 43 -3.95 19.08 19.17
CA ARG A 43 -5.02 19.81 19.87
C ARG A 43 -5.02 21.33 19.55
N LYS A 44 -4.84 21.71 18.29
CA LYS A 44 -4.97 23.12 17.88
C LYS A 44 -6.32 23.31 17.23
N SER A 45 -7.08 24.29 17.76
CA SER A 45 -8.41 24.64 17.27
C SER A 45 -8.47 24.92 15.78
N ASP A 46 -7.40 25.49 15.24
CA ASP A 46 -7.31 25.91 13.85
C ASP A 46 -7.25 24.75 12.84
N VAL A 47 -6.80 23.56 13.27
CA VAL A 47 -6.76 22.36 12.44
C VAL A 47 -8.08 21.60 12.53
N LEU A 48 -8.69 21.58 13.70
CA LEU A 48 -9.92 20.84 13.95
C LEU A 48 -11.14 21.35 13.16
N GLN A 49 -11.11 22.61 12.71
CA GLN A 49 -12.19 23.17 11.89
C GLN A 49 -12.31 22.51 10.50
N TYR A 50 -11.23 21.86 10.04
CA TYR A 50 -11.20 21.18 8.74
C TYR A 50 -11.33 19.66 8.85
N PHE A 51 -11.29 19.14 10.08
CA PHE A 51 -11.40 17.70 10.33
C PHE A 51 -12.86 17.32 10.54
N ASP A 52 -13.34 16.38 9.75
CA ASP A 52 -14.75 15.95 9.76
C ASP A 52 -15.11 15.02 10.94
N GLY A 53 -14.10 14.50 11.65
CA GLY A 53 -14.27 13.62 12.82
C GLY A 53 -14.47 12.15 12.50
N GLU A 54 -14.47 11.78 11.22
CA GLU A 54 -14.63 10.41 10.79
C GLU A 54 -13.44 9.54 11.21
N LYS A 55 -13.75 8.29 11.57
CA LYS A 55 -12.75 7.25 11.90
C LYS A 55 -12.57 6.31 10.72
N GLU A 56 -12.19 6.87 9.62
CA GLU A 56 -11.85 6.18 8.39
C GLU A 56 -10.50 6.67 7.91
N SER A 57 -9.84 5.91 7.06
CA SER A 57 -8.70 6.35 6.29
C SER A 57 -9.06 6.32 4.83
N TYR A 58 -8.33 7.05 4.00
CA TYR A 58 -8.70 7.20 2.60
C TYR A 58 -7.51 6.98 1.68
N LEU A 59 -7.80 6.39 0.52
CA LEU A 59 -6.93 6.48 -0.64
C LEU A 59 -7.33 7.74 -1.38
N LEU A 60 -6.38 8.66 -1.52
CA LEU A 60 -6.60 9.94 -2.18
C LEU A 60 -5.80 10.01 -3.48
N VAL A 61 -6.39 10.62 -4.49
CA VAL A 61 -5.66 11.10 -5.67
C VAL A 61 -5.99 12.56 -5.89
N TYR A 62 -4.96 13.36 -6.00
CA TYR A 62 -5.05 14.79 -6.27
C TYR A 62 -4.47 15.11 -7.64
N ALA A 63 -5.15 15.98 -8.38
CA ALA A 63 -4.59 16.65 -9.54
C ALA A 63 -4.08 18.04 -9.10
N VAL A 64 -2.82 18.32 -9.37
CA VAL A 64 -2.12 19.54 -8.93
C VAL A 64 -1.68 20.34 -10.15
N ASN A 65 -2.20 21.55 -10.30
CA ASN A 65 -1.68 22.50 -11.27
C ASN A 65 -0.62 23.40 -10.61
N GLU A 66 0.64 23.16 -10.95
CA GLU A 66 1.74 23.90 -10.35
C GLU A 66 1.86 25.34 -10.86
N ALA A 67 1.40 25.62 -12.08
CA ALA A 67 1.44 26.95 -12.66
C ALA A 67 0.39 27.87 -12.00
N GLU A 68 -0.83 27.38 -11.86
CA GLU A 68 -1.95 28.12 -11.27
C GLU A 68 -1.99 28.03 -9.74
N LYS A 69 -1.19 27.15 -9.16
CA LYS A 69 -1.16 26.87 -7.71
C LYS A 69 -2.49 26.34 -7.17
N THR A 70 -3.17 25.54 -7.95
CA THR A 70 -4.44 24.91 -7.56
C THR A 70 -4.27 23.42 -7.27
N VAL A 71 -5.23 22.82 -6.60
CA VAL A 71 -5.32 21.40 -6.33
C VAL A 71 -6.77 20.95 -6.32
N LYS A 72 -7.05 19.87 -7.00
CA LYS A 72 -8.37 19.22 -7.07
C LYS A 72 -8.28 17.81 -6.52
N GLN A 73 -9.25 17.40 -5.73
CA GLN A 73 -9.39 16.01 -5.30
C GLN A 73 -10.16 15.25 -6.37
N ILE A 74 -9.51 14.30 -7.05
CA ILE A 74 -10.13 13.50 -8.12
C ILE A 74 -10.56 12.12 -7.67
N LYS A 75 -10.02 11.62 -6.55
CA LYS A 75 -10.43 10.35 -5.96
C LYS A 75 -10.34 10.39 -4.43
N LYS A 76 -11.34 9.79 -3.76
CA LYS A 76 -11.36 9.57 -2.30
C LYS A 76 -12.08 8.26 -2.00
N ILE A 77 -11.34 7.19 -1.77
CA ILE A 77 -11.89 5.86 -1.48
C ILE A 77 -11.71 5.55 0.01
N PRO A 78 -12.79 5.29 0.76
CA PRO A 78 -12.70 5.00 2.17
C PRO A 78 -12.12 3.59 2.43
N THR A 79 -11.34 3.50 3.49
CA THR A 79 -10.80 2.25 4.00
C THR A 79 -10.95 2.18 5.51
N VAL A 80 -10.62 1.03 6.10
CA VAL A 80 -10.57 0.91 7.55
C VAL A 80 -9.56 1.89 8.15
N TRP A 81 -9.86 2.41 9.32
CA TRP A 81 -9.03 3.40 9.97
C TRP A 81 -7.65 2.84 10.35
N SER A 82 -6.62 3.38 9.72
CA SER A 82 -5.21 3.09 9.98
C SER A 82 -4.53 4.35 10.48
N THR A 83 -4.17 4.39 11.74
CA THR A 83 -3.79 5.63 12.43
C THR A 83 -2.41 6.16 12.09
N ILE A 84 -1.55 5.33 11.54
CA ILE A 84 -0.17 5.67 11.15
C ILE A 84 0.27 4.74 10.01
N THR A 85 1.38 5.08 9.32
CA THR A 85 1.95 4.25 8.26
C THR A 85 1.01 4.13 7.06
N SER A 86 1.11 3.06 6.27
CA SER A 86 0.21 2.79 5.15
C SER A 86 0.68 3.34 3.80
N SER A 87 0.07 2.88 2.73
CA SER A 87 0.36 3.34 1.37
C SER A 87 -0.87 3.25 0.46
N ALA A 88 -0.92 4.12 -0.54
CA ALA A 88 -1.86 4.09 -1.64
C ALA A 88 -1.07 4.06 -2.95
N ILE A 89 -1.28 3.04 -3.77
CA ILE A 89 -0.53 2.82 -5.01
C ILE A 89 -1.52 2.57 -6.13
N TYR A 90 -1.38 3.28 -7.22
CA TYR A 90 -2.11 3.03 -8.45
C TYR A 90 -1.25 2.21 -9.42
N ASP A 91 -1.83 1.20 -10.01
CA ASP A 91 -1.26 0.41 -11.09
C ASP A 91 -1.98 0.70 -12.42
N ALA A 92 -1.25 1.30 -13.34
CA ALA A 92 -1.80 1.70 -14.64
C ALA A 92 -2.13 0.51 -15.56
N ASP A 93 -1.44 -0.62 -15.40
CA ASP A 93 -1.66 -1.79 -16.24
C ASP A 93 -2.98 -2.48 -15.95
N SER A 94 -3.37 -2.53 -14.68
CA SER A 94 -4.64 -3.11 -14.25
C SER A 94 -5.77 -2.08 -14.09
N ASN A 95 -5.46 -0.80 -14.05
CA ASN A 95 -6.36 0.28 -13.65
C ASN A 95 -6.92 0.08 -12.23
N HIS A 96 -6.08 -0.42 -11.33
CA HIS A 96 -6.47 -0.65 -9.94
C HIS A 96 -5.72 0.30 -8.99
N ILE A 97 -6.34 0.56 -7.86
CA ILE A 97 -5.69 1.28 -6.76
C ILE A 97 -5.63 0.38 -5.51
N PHE A 98 -4.44 0.25 -4.97
CA PHE A 98 -4.15 -0.57 -3.81
C PHE A 98 -4.07 0.27 -2.55
N GLY A 99 -4.86 -0.08 -1.56
CA GLY A 99 -4.84 0.51 -0.23
C GLY A 99 -4.22 -0.43 0.79
N MET A 100 -3.09 -0.03 1.36
CA MET A 100 -2.32 -0.86 2.28
C MET A 100 -2.33 -0.23 3.66
N CYS A 101 -3.33 -0.60 4.47
CA CYS A 101 -3.56 -0.07 5.82
C CYS A 101 -2.66 -0.78 6.82
N GLY A 102 -1.49 -0.19 7.12
CA GLY A 102 -0.45 -0.86 7.90
C GLY A 102 -0.68 -0.98 9.39
N HIS A 103 -1.54 -0.14 9.98
CA HIS A 103 -1.77 -0.10 11.42
C HIS A 103 -3.26 0.04 11.78
N VAL A 104 -3.96 -1.05 11.67
CA VAL A 104 -5.37 -1.19 12.04
C VAL A 104 -5.47 -1.86 13.40
N LYS A 105 -6.41 -1.44 14.23
CA LYS A 105 -6.76 -2.12 15.47
C LYS A 105 -8.04 -2.91 15.29
N ASP A 106 -8.00 -4.19 15.66
CA ASP A 106 -9.21 -5.01 15.67
C ASP A 106 -10.03 -4.78 16.97
N SER A 107 -11.13 -5.51 17.10
CA SER A 107 -12.02 -5.42 18.27
C SER A 107 -11.36 -5.82 19.59
N GLU A 108 -10.23 -6.54 19.54
CA GLU A 108 -9.42 -6.94 20.70
C GLU A 108 -8.21 -6.00 20.92
N ASP A 109 -8.18 -4.84 20.26
CA ASP A 109 -7.06 -3.88 20.28
C ASP A 109 -5.74 -4.46 19.76
N LYS A 110 -5.79 -5.59 19.04
CA LYS A 110 -4.61 -6.18 18.40
C LYS A 110 -4.33 -5.47 17.08
N ARG A 111 -3.05 -5.29 16.79
CA ARG A 111 -2.60 -4.62 15.57
C ARG A 111 -2.64 -5.59 14.39
N ARG A 112 -3.18 -5.09 13.28
CA ARG A 112 -3.29 -5.82 12.01
C ARG A 112 -2.93 -4.90 10.85
N GLY A 113 -2.52 -5.50 9.75
CA GLY A 113 -2.54 -4.88 8.44
C GLY A 113 -3.77 -5.33 7.67
N MET A 114 -4.38 -4.40 6.93
CA MET A 114 -5.45 -4.67 5.98
C MET A 114 -5.03 -4.18 4.60
N ASN A 115 -5.26 -4.99 3.59
CA ASN A 115 -4.92 -4.65 2.22
C ASN A 115 -6.17 -4.72 1.36
N TYR A 116 -6.32 -3.76 0.48
CA TYR A 116 -7.45 -3.60 -0.41
C TYR A 116 -6.97 -3.40 -1.84
N GLU A 117 -7.72 -3.92 -2.77
CA GLU A 117 -7.58 -3.69 -4.19
C GLU A 117 -8.93 -3.24 -4.73
N PHE A 118 -8.97 -2.04 -5.30
CA PHE A 118 -10.17 -1.47 -5.89
C PHE A 118 -9.95 -1.23 -7.39
N ASP A 119 -11.00 -1.43 -8.18
CA ASP A 119 -11.07 -0.85 -9.51
C ASP A 119 -11.09 0.67 -9.40
N TYR A 120 -10.21 1.34 -10.15
CA TYR A 120 -10.05 2.78 -10.00
C TYR A 120 -11.27 3.57 -10.48
N ASP A 121 -11.91 3.15 -11.57
CA ASP A 121 -13.01 3.89 -12.15
C ASP A 121 -14.31 3.70 -11.35
N THR A 122 -14.63 2.45 -11.02
CA THR A 122 -15.90 2.08 -10.38
C THR A 122 -15.84 2.12 -8.85
N GLU A 123 -14.65 2.14 -8.28
CA GLU A 123 -14.40 2.01 -6.83
C GLU A 123 -14.88 0.67 -6.23
N GLU A 124 -15.13 -0.31 -7.11
CA GLU A 124 -15.53 -1.64 -6.66
C GLU A 124 -14.37 -2.35 -5.96
N LEU A 125 -14.66 -2.93 -4.80
CA LEU A 125 -13.68 -3.74 -4.08
C LEU A 125 -13.49 -5.08 -4.80
N ILE A 126 -12.30 -5.28 -5.38
CA ILE A 126 -11.91 -6.51 -6.09
C ILE A 126 -11.39 -7.54 -5.12
N ASN A 127 -10.50 -7.13 -4.22
CA ASN A 127 -9.84 -8.04 -3.29
C ASN A 127 -9.54 -7.38 -1.96
N GLN A 128 -9.54 -8.19 -0.88
CA GLN A 128 -9.04 -7.75 0.41
C GLN A 128 -8.46 -8.92 1.20
N PHE A 129 -7.42 -8.64 1.97
CA PHE A 129 -6.87 -9.60 2.91
C PHE A 129 -6.26 -8.93 4.14
N SER A 130 -6.16 -9.68 5.22
CA SER A 130 -5.57 -9.18 6.47
C SER A 130 -4.29 -9.92 6.82
N ILE A 131 -3.36 -9.19 7.44
CA ILE A 131 -2.13 -9.74 7.99
C ILE A 131 -2.20 -9.62 9.51
N LYS A 132 -1.86 -10.69 10.25
CA LYS A 132 -1.86 -10.72 11.73
C LYS A 132 -0.65 -9.98 12.33
N SER A 133 -0.27 -8.88 11.72
CA SER A 133 0.82 -8.02 12.16
C SER A 133 0.57 -6.62 11.61
N TYR A 134 1.22 -5.63 12.18
CA TYR A 134 1.30 -4.31 11.56
C TYR A 134 2.54 -4.23 10.67
N TYR A 135 2.51 -3.32 9.70
CA TYR A 135 3.65 -3.04 8.82
C TYR A 135 3.73 -1.54 8.54
N TYR A 136 4.88 -1.10 8.08
CA TYR A 136 5.07 0.30 7.75
C TYR A 136 4.46 0.65 6.41
N ARG A 137 4.79 -0.15 5.39
CA ARG A 137 4.40 0.04 4.00
C ARG A 137 4.36 -1.32 3.31
N ALA A 138 3.51 -1.45 2.32
CA ALA A 138 3.54 -2.56 1.39
C ALA A 138 3.45 -2.03 -0.04
N SER A 139 3.88 -2.82 -0.99
CA SER A 139 3.77 -2.55 -2.42
C SER A 139 3.45 -3.82 -3.16
N GLU A 140 2.78 -3.69 -4.28
CA GLU A 140 2.65 -4.78 -5.23
C GLU A 140 3.97 -5.06 -5.91
N MET A 141 4.21 -6.31 -6.22
CA MET A 141 5.32 -6.75 -7.05
C MET A 141 4.81 -7.78 -8.06
N LYS A 142 5.00 -7.48 -9.32
CA LYS A 142 4.71 -8.43 -10.40
C LYS A 142 5.85 -9.44 -10.50
N ILE A 143 5.52 -10.71 -10.38
CA ILE A 143 6.50 -11.79 -10.50
C ILE A 143 6.18 -12.58 -11.76
N ASP A 144 7.11 -12.59 -12.72
CA ASP A 144 7.06 -13.55 -13.82
C ASP A 144 7.49 -14.92 -13.29
N TRP A 145 6.52 -15.80 -13.12
CA TRP A 145 6.75 -17.15 -12.60
C TRP A 145 7.62 -18.00 -13.53
N ASN A 146 7.64 -17.71 -14.84
CA ASN A 146 8.49 -18.43 -15.79
C ASN A 146 9.96 -18.04 -15.57
N ASP A 147 10.22 -16.73 -15.44
CA ASP A 147 11.57 -16.24 -15.14
C ASP A 147 12.03 -16.72 -13.76
N LEU A 148 11.13 -16.69 -12.78
CA LEU A 148 11.42 -17.21 -11.45
C LEU A 148 11.74 -18.69 -11.48
N ALA A 149 10.94 -19.50 -12.16
CA ALA A 149 11.17 -20.94 -12.29
C ALA A 149 12.49 -21.25 -13.00
N ALA A 150 12.87 -20.46 -14.00
CA ALA A 150 14.15 -20.59 -14.70
C ALA A 150 15.36 -20.25 -13.82
N ALA A 151 15.19 -19.33 -12.87
CA ALA A 151 16.23 -18.91 -11.92
C ALA A 151 16.35 -19.81 -10.68
N MET A 152 15.46 -20.78 -10.52
CA MET A 152 15.38 -21.63 -9.34
C MET A 152 15.76 -23.09 -9.67
N GLU A 153 16.54 -23.69 -8.81
CA GLU A 153 16.84 -25.13 -8.84
C GLU A 153 16.08 -25.83 -7.70
N ILE A 154 15.34 -26.88 -8.05
CA ILE A 154 14.67 -27.75 -7.07
C ILE A 154 15.62 -28.90 -6.72
N LYS A 155 15.98 -29.01 -5.47
CA LYS A 155 16.89 -30.06 -4.98
C LYS A 155 16.45 -30.57 -3.61
N ASP A 156 16.24 -31.88 -3.52
CA ASP A 156 15.90 -32.56 -2.26
C ASP A 156 14.70 -31.91 -1.52
N ASN A 157 13.61 -31.58 -2.23
CA ASN A 157 12.44 -30.87 -1.72
C ASN A 157 12.71 -29.42 -1.25
N TYR A 158 13.81 -28.83 -1.67
CA TYR A 158 14.12 -27.42 -1.41
C TYR A 158 14.24 -26.66 -2.71
N ILE A 159 13.75 -25.43 -2.72
CA ILE A 159 14.02 -24.49 -3.80
C ILE A 159 15.32 -23.76 -3.48
N MET A 160 16.27 -23.86 -4.40
CA MET A 160 17.56 -23.19 -4.33
C MET A 160 17.67 -22.22 -5.50
N GLY A 161 17.87 -20.95 -5.24
CA GLY A 161 18.04 -19.94 -6.27
C GLY A 161 18.54 -18.62 -5.74
N GLU A 162 18.73 -17.66 -6.61
CA GLU A 162 19.24 -16.33 -6.24
C GLU A 162 18.35 -15.58 -5.25
N LEU A 163 17.04 -15.84 -5.28
CA LEU A 163 16.07 -15.31 -4.32
C LEU A 163 16.37 -15.67 -2.86
N TYR A 164 17.12 -16.75 -2.66
CA TYR A 164 17.49 -17.23 -1.33
C TYR A 164 18.97 -16.99 -1.02
N GLN A 165 19.62 -16.19 -1.82
CA GLN A 165 20.92 -15.70 -1.41
C GLN A 165 20.73 -15.01 -0.05
N PRO A 166 21.47 -15.43 0.97
CA PRO A 166 21.33 -14.81 2.28
C PRO A 166 21.61 -13.33 2.08
N VAL A 167 20.61 -12.50 2.26
CA VAL A 167 20.86 -11.10 2.62
C VAL A 167 21.90 -11.23 3.72
N LYS A 168 23.08 -10.64 3.54
CA LYS A 168 24.16 -10.73 4.53
C LYS A 168 23.56 -10.38 5.88
N ALA A 169 23.19 -11.44 6.59
CA ALA A 169 22.56 -11.29 7.88
C ALA A 169 23.57 -10.55 8.74
N THR A 170 23.19 -9.45 9.26
CA THR A 170 23.83 -8.96 10.45
C THR A 170 23.73 -10.10 11.45
N TRP A 171 24.81 -10.46 12.09
CA TRP A 171 25.11 -11.63 12.91
C TRP A 171 24.09 -12.03 14.00
N PHE A 172 22.89 -11.48 13.98
CA PHE A 172 21.79 -11.79 14.90
C PHE A 172 20.68 -12.65 14.29
N PHE A 173 20.73 -13.06 13.00
CA PHE A 173 19.60 -13.72 12.36
C PHE A 173 19.99 -14.98 11.63
N TRP A 174 19.29 -16.05 11.98
CA TRP A 174 19.37 -17.33 11.30
C TRP A 174 18.33 -17.37 10.19
N GLN A 175 18.76 -17.44 8.98
CA GLN A 175 17.88 -17.78 7.89
C GLN A 175 17.78 -19.31 7.83
N LYS A 176 16.59 -19.82 8.09
CA LYS A 176 16.31 -21.21 7.70
C LYS A 176 16.16 -21.26 6.18
N LYS A 177 16.65 -22.32 5.58
CA LYS A 177 16.31 -22.62 4.19
C LYS A 177 14.80 -22.78 4.08
N PRO A 178 14.16 -22.20 3.07
CA PRO A 178 12.74 -22.39 2.85
C PRO A 178 12.47 -23.88 2.58
N GLU A 179 11.49 -24.41 3.25
CA GLU A 179 10.99 -25.75 2.98
C GLU A 179 9.92 -25.63 1.90
N GLN A 180 9.99 -26.48 0.92
CA GLN A 180 9.02 -26.57 -0.16
C GLN A 180 8.33 -27.91 -0.10
N VAL A 181 7.02 -27.89 -0.16
CA VAL A 181 6.21 -29.08 -0.39
C VAL A 181 5.65 -28.99 -1.81
N LEU A 182 6.01 -29.95 -2.64
CA LEU A 182 5.46 -30.15 -3.96
C LEU A 182 4.40 -31.25 -3.87
N GLU A 183 3.15 -30.91 -3.95
CA GLU A 183 2.04 -31.83 -4.12
C GLU A 183 1.23 -31.41 -5.35
N ASP A 184 1.02 -32.33 -6.28
CA ASP A 184 0.15 -32.21 -7.45
C ASP A 184 0.33 -30.96 -8.32
N GLY A 185 1.57 -30.48 -8.46
CA GLY A 185 1.90 -29.32 -9.29
C GLY A 185 1.71 -27.97 -8.62
N GLU A 186 1.31 -27.92 -7.37
CA GLU A 186 1.31 -26.69 -6.57
C GLU A 186 2.64 -26.53 -5.82
N ILE A 187 3.20 -25.32 -5.89
CA ILE A 187 4.38 -24.93 -5.13
C ILE A 187 3.93 -24.07 -3.96
N THR A 188 4.04 -24.59 -2.75
CA THR A 188 3.81 -23.79 -1.54
C THR A 188 5.15 -23.30 -1.00
N LEU A 189 5.37 -21.99 -1.07
CA LEU A 189 6.56 -21.35 -0.54
C LEU A 189 6.32 -20.91 0.91
N HIS A 190 7.00 -21.51 1.85
CA HIS A 190 7.07 -21.03 3.21
C HIS A 190 8.27 -20.09 3.36
N LEU A 191 8.01 -18.79 3.22
CA LEU A 191 9.03 -17.79 3.48
C LEU A 191 9.10 -17.52 4.98
N THR A 192 10.16 -18.01 5.62
CA THR A 192 10.46 -17.67 7.01
C THR A 192 11.58 -16.65 7.03
N GLY A 193 11.24 -15.39 7.20
CA GLY A 193 12.20 -14.31 7.39
C GLY A 193 11.63 -13.28 8.36
N GLN A 194 12.49 -12.70 9.20
CA GLN A 194 12.14 -11.47 9.91
C GLN A 194 12.57 -10.31 9.04
N VAL A 195 11.63 -9.46 8.69
CA VAL A 195 11.96 -8.16 8.10
C VAL A 195 12.47 -7.29 9.24
N LEU A 196 13.74 -6.91 9.15
CA LEU A 196 14.32 -5.92 10.04
C LEU A 196 14.07 -4.53 9.49
N TYR A 197 13.60 -3.68 10.34
CA TYR A 197 13.51 -2.24 10.11
C TYR A 197 14.81 -1.58 10.52
#